data_26af27ea957625522db4997c31ff993b
#
_entry.id   26af27ea957625522db4997c31ff993b
#
_cell.length_a   1.000
_cell.length_b   1.000
_cell.length_c   1.000
_cell.angle_alpha   90.00
_cell.angle_beta   90.00
_cell.angle_gamma   90.00
#
_symmetry.space_group_name_H-M   'P 1'
#
loop_
_entity.id
_entity.type
_entity.pdbx_description
1 polymer ?
#
loop_
_entity_poly.entity_id
_entity_poly.type
_entity_poly.pdbx_seq_one_letter_code
_entity_poly.pdbx_strand_id
1 'polypeptide(L)'
;MFLSRLVILFLFFEVAFYPSVLGQVKPNVLMIAVDDLRPALGCYGDQTAITPNIDRWAKRGIVLERAYCQQAVCCPSRLSMLTGLRPDTIRVWDLNTHFREAKPNAVTLPQYFKNTGYQSRSIGKILHGGGAPSKDPESWSSPPMYDNVRDPKLRYALQKNLNGKGLKRAASESAEVSDDHYIDGIVANESIRVLGELAANKNPFFLAVGFRKPHLPFNAPKKYWDLYEKEEIQIPKHGSHPVNSPDWATRSWSELEGYTDIPVDGKITKAKARELRHGYYACVSYIDELVGRLIAELERLKLEDNTIVLLYGDHGFH
;
A
#
# COMPACT_ATOMS: atom_id res chain seq x y z
N MET A 1 -21.85 47.63 78.48
CA MET A 1 -21.00 47.94 77.36
C MET A 1 -20.66 46.61 76.60
N PHE A 2 -21.56 46.25 75.66
CA PHE A 2 -21.47 44.96 74.95
C PHE A 2 -20.99 45.25 73.50
N LEU A 3 -19.81 44.79 73.13
CA LEU A 3 -19.32 44.80 71.74
C LEU A 3 -19.80 43.50 71.05
N SER A 4 -20.73 43.65 70.12
CA SER A 4 -21.12 42.58 69.20
C SER A 4 -20.09 42.47 68.09
N ARG A 5 -19.41 41.33 68.00
CA ARG A 5 -18.54 40.98 66.84
C ARG A 5 -19.38 40.38 65.72
N LEU A 6 -19.45 41.10 64.60
CA LEU A 6 -20.06 40.64 63.36
C LEU A 6 -19.06 39.71 62.66
N VAL A 7 -19.36 38.44 62.56
CA VAL A 7 -18.60 37.47 61.79
C VAL A 7 -19.21 37.41 60.39
N ILE A 8 -18.47 37.97 59.38
CA ILE A 8 -18.83 37.84 57.97
C ILE A 8 -18.25 36.51 57.45
N LEU A 9 -19.13 35.57 57.13
CA LEU A 9 -18.79 34.29 56.50
C LEU A 9 -18.68 34.50 54.97
N PHE A 10 -17.48 34.51 54.43
CA PHE A 10 -17.27 34.47 52.97
C PHE A 10 -17.41 33.03 52.49
N LEU A 11 -18.55 32.73 51.85
CA LEU A 11 -18.73 31.49 51.09
C LEU A 11 -17.97 31.65 49.74
N PHE A 12 -16.79 31.03 49.62
CA PHE A 12 -16.14 30.84 48.36
C PHE A 12 -16.89 29.74 47.58
N PHE A 13 -17.64 30.14 46.54
CA PHE A 13 -18.13 29.23 45.52
C PHE A 13 -16.95 28.88 44.62
N GLU A 14 -16.28 27.72 44.86
CA GLU A 14 -15.38 27.14 43.86
C GLU A 14 -16.25 26.64 42.72
N VAL A 15 -16.30 27.41 41.63
CA VAL A 15 -16.81 26.94 40.34
C VAL A 15 -15.76 25.98 39.80
N ALA A 16 -15.91 24.69 40.12
CA ALA A 16 -15.13 23.65 39.47
C ALA A 16 -15.44 23.68 37.96
N PHE A 17 -14.51 24.30 37.21
CA PHE A 17 -14.47 24.13 35.75
C PHE A 17 -14.14 22.68 35.47
N TYR A 18 -15.16 21.82 35.34
CA TYR A 18 -14.98 20.53 34.66
C TYR A 18 -14.74 20.86 33.22
N PRO A 19 -13.55 20.57 32.66
CA PRO A 19 -13.38 20.64 31.22
C PRO A 19 -14.41 19.67 30.65
N SER A 20 -15.39 20.21 29.91
CA SER A 20 -16.27 19.40 29.10
C SER A 20 -15.35 18.48 28.31
N VAL A 21 -15.46 17.18 28.48
CA VAL A 21 -14.85 16.20 27.61
C VAL A 21 -15.53 16.40 26.27
N LEU A 22 -15.00 17.37 25.48
CA LEU A 22 -15.32 17.49 24.07
C LEU A 22 -15.06 16.10 23.52
N GLY A 23 -16.12 15.42 23.09
CA GLY A 23 -16.02 14.05 22.60
C GLY A 23 -14.86 13.99 21.60
N GLN A 24 -13.86 13.18 21.92
CA GLN A 24 -12.63 13.11 21.14
C GLN A 24 -13.01 12.77 19.70
N VAL A 25 -12.77 13.70 18.79
CA VAL A 25 -13.08 13.49 17.36
C VAL A 25 -12.23 12.31 16.90
N LYS A 26 -12.91 11.22 16.51
CA LYS A 26 -12.22 10.02 16.02
C LYS A 26 -11.50 10.36 14.72
N PRO A 27 -10.17 10.15 14.61
CA PRO A 27 -9.45 10.43 13.38
C PRO A 27 -9.88 9.47 12.27
N ASN A 28 -9.86 9.93 11.04
CA ASN A 28 -9.96 9.08 9.88
C ASN A 28 -8.68 8.25 9.71
N VAL A 29 -8.75 7.20 8.91
CA VAL A 29 -7.58 6.39 8.54
C VAL A 29 -7.53 6.23 7.03
N LEU A 30 -6.42 6.61 6.43
CA LEU A 30 -6.05 6.28 5.06
C LEU A 30 -4.88 5.29 5.10
N MET A 31 -5.13 4.05 4.73
CA MET A 31 -4.14 2.98 4.68
C MET A 31 -3.76 2.71 3.22
N ILE A 32 -2.50 2.95 2.87
CA ILE A 32 -1.98 2.76 1.51
C ILE A 32 -1.04 1.56 1.50
N ALA A 33 -1.45 0.50 0.81
CA ALA A 33 -0.68 -0.73 0.60
C ALA A 33 -0.06 -0.72 -0.80
N VAL A 34 1.24 -0.98 -0.89
CA VAL A 34 1.98 -0.99 -2.16
C VAL A 34 2.61 -2.36 -2.37
N ASP A 35 2.22 -3.03 -3.46
CA ASP A 35 2.62 -4.41 -3.75
C ASP A 35 4.08 -4.49 -4.20
N ASP A 36 4.87 -5.37 -3.61
CA ASP A 36 6.30 -5.57 -3.91
C ASP A 36 7.20 -4.34 -3.65
N LEU A 37 6.74 -3.33 -2.91
CA LEU A 37 7.56 -2.16 -2.61
C LEU A 37 8.60 -2.49 -1.54
N ARG A 38 9.88 -2.49 -1.95
CA ARG A 38 11.03 -2.53 -1.03
C ARG A 38 11.42 -1.10 -0.59
N PRO A 39 12.35 -0.92 0.37
CA PRO A 39 12.82 0.41 0.77
C PRO A 39 13.61 1.16 -0.32
N ALA A 40 13.12 1.14 -1.58
CA ALA A 40 13.65 1.88 -2.71
C ALA A 40 12.96 3.25 -2.78
N LEU A 41 13.12 4.05 -1.73
CA LEU A 41 12.54 5.37 -1.52
C LEU A 41 13.61 6.32 -0.95
N GLY A 42 13.55 7.60 -1.31
CA GLY A 42 14.48 8.61 -0.81
C GLY A 42 14.47 8.71 0.72
N CYS A 43 13.31 8.60 1.37
CA CYS A 43 13.19 8.64 2.83
C CYS A 43 13.88 7.46 3.55
N TYR A 44 14.23 6.38 2.84
CA TYR A 44 15.06 5.28 3.32
C TYR A 44 16.52 5.39 2.86
N GLY A 45 16.89 6.49 2.22
CA GLY A 45 18.28 6.75 1.76
C GLY A 45 18.63 6.11 0.42
N ASP A 46 17.67 5.61 -0.37
CA ASP A 46 17.94 5.16 -1.73
C ASP A 46 18.29 6.37 -2.60
N GLN A 47 19.51 6.38 -3.17
CA GLN A 47 20.04 7.49 -3.96
C GLN A 47 19.56 7.45 -5.41
N THR A 48 18.96 6.34 -5.85
CA THR A 48 18.44 6.17 -7.21
C THR A 48 16.97 6.54 -7.29
N ALA A 49 16.19 6.19 -6.27
CA ALA A 49 14.75 6.40 -6.25
C ALA A 49 14.37 7.89 -6.29
N ILE A 50 13.44 8.25 -7.18
CA ILE A 50 12.88 9.60 -7.28
C ILE A 50 11.46 9.56 -6.73
N THR A 51 11.31 9.95 -5.45
CA THR A 51 10.07 9.80 -4.67
C THR A 51 9.71 11.06 -3.87
N PRO A 52 9.62 12.23 -4.54
CA PRO A 52 9.50 13.52 -3.85
C PRO A 52 8.22 13.67 -3.01
N ASN A 53 7.11 13.02 -3.39
CA ASN A 53 5.85 13.11 -2.69
C ASN A 53 5.86 12.30 -1.39
N ILE A 54 6.30 11.04 -1.45
CA ILE A 54 6.47 10.17 -0.29
C ILE A 54 7.52 10.76 0.66
N ASP A 55 8.66 11.23 0.13
CA ASP A 55 9.74 11.83 0.93
C ASP A 55 9.29 13.09 1.65
N ARG A 56 8.49 13.94 0.99
CA ARG A 56 7.89 15.13 1.60
C ARG A 56 6.92 14.74 2.72
N TRP A 57 6.10 13.73 2.50
CA TRP A 57 5.16 13.25 3.50
C TRP A 57 5.87 12.59 4.68
N ALA A 58 6.90 11.78 4.45
CA ALA A 58 7.72 11.14 5.47
C ALA A 58 8.35 12.14 6.45
N LYS A 59 8.71 13.35 6.00
CA LYS A 59 9.23 14.42 6.86
C LYS A 59 8.20 14.96 7.87
N ARG A 60 6.91 14.72 7.65
CA ARG A 60 5.80 15.14 8.54
C ARG A 60 5.35 14.02 9.49
N GLY A 61 5.93 12.85 9.39
CA GLY A 61 5.49 11.65 10.09
C GLY A 61 6.63 10.86 10.72
N ILE A 62 6.42 9.56 10.83
CA ILE A 62 7.38 8.60 11.39
C ILE A 62 7.77 7.62 10.30
N VAL A 63 9.07 7.47 10.05
CA VAL A 63 9.64 6.45 9.17
C VAL A 63 10.08 5.25 10.02
N LEU A 64 9.53 4.09 9.74
CA LEU A 64 9.85 2.84 10.44
C LEU A 64 10.95 2.11 9.66
N GLU A 65 12.21 2.35 10.02
CA GLU A 65 13.39 1.82 9.31
C GLU A 65 13.53 0.29 9.40
N ARG A 66 12.92 -0.34 10.40
CA ARG A 66 13.04 -1.79 10.69
C ARG A 66 11.68 -2.46 10.79
N ALA A 67 10.83 -2.24 9.78
CA ALA A 67 9.56 -2.94 9.63
C ALA A 67 9.74 -4.15 8.71
N TYR A 68 9.27 -5.32 9.14
CA TYR A 68 9.46 -6.59 8.43
C TYR A 68 8.12 -7.28 8.20
N CYS A 69 7.91 -7.83 7.00
CA CYS A 69 6.76 -8.70 6.73
C CYS A 69 6.94 -10.05 7.43
N GLN A 70 5.82 -10.72 7.72
CA GLN A 70 5.87 -12.04 8.37
C GLN A 70 6.23 -13.16 7.40
N GLN A 71 5.97 -12.97 6.11
CA GLN A 71 6.35 -13.87 5.04
C GLN A 71 6.44 -13.06 3.74
N ALA A 72 7.50 -13.26 2.95
CA ALA A 72 7.72 -12.53 1.70
C ALA A 72 6.87 -13.08 0.53
N VAL A 73 5.55 -13.15 0.75
CA VAL A 73 4.52 -13.57 -0.23
C VAL A 73 3.25 -12.75 0.02
N CYS A 74 2.62 -12.22 -1.02
CA CYS A 74 1.53 -11.25 -0.92
C CYS A 74 0.39 -11.68 0.01
N CYS A 75 -0.21 -12.87 -0.18
CA CYS A 75 -1.38 -13.28 0.58
C CYS A 75 -1.08 -13.45 2.07
N PRO A 76 -0.11 -14.28 2.50
CA PRO A 76 0.18 -14.46 3.93
C PRO A 76 0.69 -13.17 4.60
N SER A 77 1.48 -12.35 3.91
CA SER A 77 1.91 -11.05 4.44
C SER A 77 0.73 -10.12 4.71
N ARG A 78 -0.13 -9.93 3.70
CA ARG A 78 -1.31 -9.03 3.80
C ARG A 78 -2.29 -9.51 4.86
N LEU A 79 -2.59 -10.80 4.88
CA LEU A 79 -3.51 -11.37 5.87
C LEU A 79 -2.92 -11.31 7.29
N SER A 80 -1.62 -11.54 7.44
CA SER A 80 -0.94 -11.40 8.72
C SER A 80 -1.03 -9.96 9.25
N MET A 81 -0.75 -8.98 8.40
CA MET A 81 -0.82 -7.57 8.74
C MET A 81 -2.26 -7.14 9.09
N LEU A 82 -3.25 -7.56 8.31
CA LEU A 82 -4.65 -7.17 8.53
C LEU A 82 -5.29 -7.87 9.74
N THR A 83 -4.83 -9.06 10.13
CA THR A 83 -5.36 -9.81 11.27
C THR A 83 -4.54 -9.64 12.55
N GLY A 84 -3.30 -9.15 12.45
CA GLY A 84 -2.34 -9.14 13.55
C GLY A 84 -1.86 -10.55 13.97
N LEU A 85 -2.14 -11.58 13.15
CA LEU A 85 -1.80 -12.97 13.44
C LEU A 85 -0.71 -13.46 12.48
N ARG A 86 0.17 -14.34 12.97
CA ARG A 86 1.22 -14.94 12.13
C ARG A 86 0.61 -15.88 11.08
N PRO A 87 1.28 -16.07 9.93
CA PRO A 87 0.87 -17.05 8.91
C PRO A 87 0.57 -18.44 9.49
N ASP A 88 1.40 -18.94 10.42
CA ASP A 88 1.19 -20.22 11.10
C ASP A 88 -0.11 -20.27 11.92
N THR A 89 -0.49 -19.15 12.52
CA THR A 89 -1.72 -19.05 13.30
C THR A 89 -2.97 -19.06 12.43
N ILE A 90 -2.92 -18.33 11.29
CA ILE A 90 -4.03 -18.27 10.33
C ILE A 90 -3.98 -19.41 9.31
N ARG A 91 -2.91 -20.23 9.30
CA ARG A 91 -2.64 -21.32 8.38
C ARG A 91 -2.70 -20.93 6.92
N VAL A 92 -2.10 -19.78 6.60
CA VAL A 92 -2.00 -19.26 5.24
C VAL A 92 -0.53 -19.07 4.88
N TRP A 93 -0.03 -19.87 3.95
CA TRP A 93 1.35 -19.83 3.44
C TRP A 93 1.39 -19.69 1.92
N ASP A 94 0.24 -19.70 1.26
CA ASP A 94 0.05 -19.67 -0.18
C ASP A 94 -0.80 -18.48 -0.63
N LEU A 95 -1.16 -18.44 -1.91
CA LEU A 95 -1.92 -17.35 -2.53
C LEU A 95 -3.45 -17.62 -2.61
N ASN A 96 -3.92 -18.79 -2.16
CA ASN A 96 -5.28 -19.26 -2.43
C ASN A 96 -6.11 -19.54 -1.17
N THR A 97 -5.44 -19.83 -0.05
CA THR A 97 -6.11 -20.18 1.21
C THR A 97 -6.71 -18.95 1.89
N HIS A 98 -7.97 -19.07 2.31
CA HIS A 98 -8.63 -18.00 3.06
C HIS A 98 -8.39 -18.16 4.58
N PHE A 99 -7.99 -17.09 5.27
CA PHE A 99 -7.66 -17.13 6.70
C PHE A 99 -8.84 -17.57 7.59
N ARG A 100 -10.08 -17.31 7.17
CA ARG A 100 -11.28 -17.74 7.92
C ARG A 100 -11.52 -19.25 7.91
N GLU A 101 -10.86 -20.01 7.06
CA GLU A 101 -10.90 -21.47 7.11
C GLU A 101 -10.31 -21.98 8.44
N ALA A 102 -9.20 -21.41 8.87
CA ALA A 102 -8.54 -21.78 10.13
C ALA A 102 -8.98 -20.89 11.31
N LYS A 103 -9.37 -19.65 11.05
CA LYS A 103 -9.74 -18.64 12.06
C LYS A 103 -11.03 -17.90 11.66
N PRO A 104 -12.20 -18.57 11.68
CA PRO A 104 -13.46 -17.99 11.21
C PRO A 104 -13.85 -16.72 11.95
N ASN A 105 -13.50 -16.61 13.23
CA ASN A 105 -13.82 -15.47 14.09
C ASN A 105 -12.71 -14.42 14.19
N ALA A 106 -11.65 -14.51 13.34
CA ALA A 106 -10.61 -13.49 13.34
C ALA A 106 -11.18 -12.15 12.88
N VAL A 107 -10.94 -11.10 13.66
CA VAL A 107 -11.33 -9.73 13.33
C VAL A 107 -10.16 -9.07 12.62
N THR A 108 -10.39 -8.61 11.39
CA THR A 108 -9.39 -7.84 10.65
C THR A 108 -9.36 -6.39 11.11
N LEU A 109 -8.25 -5.69 10.85
CA LEU A 109 -8.12 -4.26 11.13
C LEU A 109 -9.27 -3.43 10.53
N PRO A 110 -9.60 -3.56 9.21
CA PRO A 110 -10.75 -2.85 8.66
C PRO A 110 -12.10 -3.28 9.27
N GLN A 111 -12.26 -4.55 9.64
CA GLN A 111 -13.46 -5.04 10.34
C GLN A 111 -13.58 -4.41 11.74
N TYR A 112 -12.48 -4.27 12.47
CA TYR A 112 -12.46 -3.61 13.76
C TYR A 112 -12.93 -2.15 13.64
N PHE A 113 -12.39 -1.39 12.68
CA PHE A 113 -12.84 -0.03 12.44
C PHE A 113 -14.32 0.02 12.06
N LYS A 114 -14.80 -0.86 11.17
CA LYS A 114 -16.22 -0.97 10.82
C LYS A 114 -17.09 -1.21 12.05
N ASN A 115 -16.72 -2.16 12.91
CA ASN A 115 -17.46 -2.50 14.11
C ASN A 115 -17.48 -1.37 15.16
N THR A 116 -16.55 -0.42 15.08
CA THR A 116 -16.47 0.76 15.96
C THR A 116 -17.12 2.02 15.35
N GLY A 117 -17.87 1.85 14.24
CA GLY A 117 -18.68 2.91 13.64
C GLY A 117 -18.01 3.68 12.50
N TYR A 118 -16.86 3.20 12.01
CA TYR A 118 -16.21 3.77 10.81
C TYR A 118 -16.87 3.27 9.53
N GLN A 119 -16.83 4.10 8.49
CA GLN A 119 -17.08 3.63 7.13
C GLN A 119 -15.82 2.98 6.57
N SER A 120 -15.79 1.65 6.52
CA SER A 120 -14.64 0.87 6.04
C SER A 120 -14.77 0.60 4.54
N ARG A 121 -13.83 1.09 3.73
CA ARG A 121 -13.84 0.98 2.27
C ARG A 121 -12.51 0.44 1.77
N SER A 122 -12.54 -0.30 0.65
CA SER A 122 -11.37 -0.89 0.00
C SER A 122 -11.36 -0.60 -1.50
N ILE A 123 -10.23 -0.12 -2.02
CA ILE A 123 -10.01 0.16 -3.44
C ILE A 123 -8.65 -0.39 -3.84
N GLY A 124 -8.59 -1.18 -4.92
CA GLY A 124 -7.38 -1.81 -5.40
C GLY A 124 -6.96 -3.05 -4.58
N LYS A 125 -5.69 -3.43 -4.64
CA LYS A 125 -5.15 -4.66 -4.06
C LYS A 125 -4.88 -4.52 -2.56
N ILE A 126 -5.85 -4.76 -1.71
CA ILE A 126 -5.69 -4.84 -0.26
C ILE A 126 -5.53 -6.29 0.20
N LEU A 127 -6.48 -7.15 -0.13
CA LEU A 127 -6.33 -8.60 -0.02
C LEU A 127 -5.70 -9.15 -1.30
N HIS A 128 -5.21 -10.38 -1.27
CA HIS A 128 -4.69 -10.98 -2.49
C HIS A 128 -5.83 -11.36 -3.42
N GLY A 129 -5.87 -10.78 -4.64
CA GLY A 129 -6.94 -10.97 -5.60
C GLY A 129 -6.85 -12.29 -6.35
N GLY A 130 -7.99 -12.86 -6.75
CA GLY A 130 -8.10 -14.00 -7.66
C GLY A 130 -8.74 -15.25 -7.09
N GLY A 131 -9.24 -15.23 -5.88
CA GLY A 131 -9.88 -16.40 -5.27
C GLY A 131 -10.59 -16.06 -3.97
N ALA A 132 -10.75 -17.05 -3.10
CA ALA A 132 -11.34 -16.89 -1.79
C ALA A 132 -10.67 -15.78 -0.93
N PRO A 133 -9.32 -15.61 -0.93
CA PRO A 133 -8.66 -14.61 -0.09
C PRO A 133 -9.07 -13.16 -0.36
N SER A 134 -9.54 -12.82 -1.56
CA SER A 134 -9.98 -11.45 -1.88
C SER A 134 -11.37 -11.10 -1.36
N LYS A 135 -12.13 -12.10 -0.90
CA LYS A 135 -13.52 -11.94 -0.48
C LYS A 135 -13.61 -12.00 1.05
N ASP A 136 -13.65 -10.86 1.66
CA ASP A 136 -13.95 -10.74 3.10
C ASP A 136 -14.96 -9.62 3.34
N PRO A 137 -16.26 -9.86 3.06
CA PRO A 137 -17.30 -8.83 3.17
C PRO A 137 -17.47 -8.31 4.60
N GLU A 138 -17.05 -9.09 5.59
CA GLU A 138 -17.10 -8.68 6.98
C GLU A 138 -16.18 -7.50 7.30
N SER A 139 -15.08 -7.36 6.55
CA SER A 139 -14.12 -6.26 6.70
C SER A 139 -14.64 -4.92 6.17
N TRP A 140 -15.63 -4.90 5.29
CA TRP A 140 -15.96 -3.71 4.53
C TRP A 140 -17.40 -3.26 4.70
N SER A 141 -17.65 -1.96 4.61
CA SER A 141 -19.01 -1.37 4.62
C SER A 141 -19.68 -1.42 3.25
N SER A 142 -18.91 -1.67 2.19
CA SER A 142 -19.38 -1.91 0.82
C SER A 142 -18.41 -2.84 0.10
N PRO A 143 -18.83 -3.50 -0.99
CA PRO A 143 -17.94 -4.38 -1.74
C PRO A 143 -16.62 -3.68 -2.16
N PRO A 144 -15.46 -4.35 -2.05
CA PRO A 144 -14.20 -3.85 -2.56
C PRO A 144 -14.28 -3.51 -4.05
N MET A 145 -13.59 -2.44 -4.46
CA MET A 145 -13.51 -2.01 -5.85
C MET A 145 -12.11 -2.28 -6.41
N TYR A 146 -12.02 -2.77 -7.65
CA TYR A 146 -10.76 -3.01 -8.38
C TYR A 146 -9.77 -3.97 -7.67
N ASP A 147 -10.24 -4.81 -6.76
CA ASP A 147 -9.43 -5.78 -6.01
C ASP A 147 -8.78 -6.84 -6.92
N ASN A 148 -9.46 -7.25 -8.00
CA ASN A 148 -9.02 -8.30 -8.90
C ASN A 148 -9.26 -7.96 -10.38
N VAL A 149 -8.55 -6.96 -10.89
CA VAL A 149 -8.63 -6.58 -12.31
C VAL A 149 -7.67 -7.42 -13.14
N ARG A 150 -8.23 -8.16 -14.12
CA ARG A 150 -7.49 -9.05 -15.04
C ARG A 150 -7.49 -8.57 -16.50
N ASP A 151 -8.07 -7.40 -16.79
CA ASP A 151 -8.09 -6.86 -18.15
C ASP A 151 -6.65 -6.54 -18.61
N PRO A 152 -6.18 -7.17 -19.69
CA PRO A 152 -4.87 -6.87 -20.26
C PRO A 152 -4.69 -5.41 -20.68
N LYS A 153 -5.75 -4.71 -21.07
CA LYS A 153 -5.71 -3.29 -21.46
C LYS A 153 -5.38 -2.36 -20.30
N LEU A 154 -5.62 -2.80 -19.06
CA LEU A 154 -5.26 -2.06 -17.85
C LEU A 154 -3.89 -2.46 -17.31
N ARG A 155 -3.25 -3.44 -17.94
CA ARG A 155 -1.89 -3.92 -17.61
C ARG A 155 -0.86 -3.53 -18.66
N TYR A 156 -1.25 -3.40 -19.93
CA TYR A 156 -0.39 -3.14 -21.08
C TYR A 156 -1.01 -2.09 -21.97
N ALA A 157 -0.16 -1.31 -22.64
CA ALA A 157 -0.55 -0.27 -23.58
C ALA A 157 -0.02 -0.54 -25.00
N LEU A 158 1.20 -1.08 -25.11
CA LEU A 158 1.81 -1.31 -26.41
C LEU A 158 1.12 -2.45 -27.16
N GLN A 159 0.82 -2.22 -28.44
CA GLN A 159 0.07 -3.16 -29.30
C GLN A 159 0.71 -4.55 -29.34
N LYS A 160 2.04 -4.65 -29.32
CA LYS A 160 2.77 -5.94 -29.28
C LYS A 160 2.41 -6.77 -28.04
N ASN A 161 2.16 -6.11 -26.92
CA ASN A 161 1.76 -6.76 -25.67
C ASN A 161 0.23 -7.00 -25.63
N LEU A 162 -0.58 -6.10 -26.18
CA LEU A 162 -2.03 -6.26 -26.27
C LEU A 162 -2.41 -7.46 -27.17
N ASN A 163 -1.66 -7.73 -28.22
CA ASN A 163 -1.88 -8.86 -29.13
C ASN A 163 -1.39 -10.21 -28.58
N GLY A 164 -0.67 -10.22 -27.45
CA GLY A 164 -0.17 -11.45 -26.84
C GLY A 164 -1.29 -12.29 -26.23
N LYS A 165 -0.99 -13.57 -25.98
CA LYS A 165 -1.90 -14.51 -25.30
C LYS A 165 -1.66 -14.51 -23.79
N GLY A 166 -2.70 -14.74 -23.00
CA GLY A 166 -2.61 -14.83 -21.55
C GLY A 166 -2.43 -13.49 -20.83
N LEU A 167 -2.20 -13.54 -19.54
CA LEU A 167 -2.04 -12.37 -18.67
C LEU A 167 -0.57 -11.94 -18.51
N LYS A 168 0.38 -12.87 -18.58
CA LYS A 168 1.81 -12.60 -18.49
C LYS A 168 2.36 -12.47 -19.91
N ARG A 169 2.79 -11.27 -20.27
CA ARG A 169 3.36 -10.93 -21.58
C ARG A 169 4.78 -10.41 -21.38
N ALA A 170 5.17 -9.21 -21.82
CA ALA A 170 6.47 -8.67 -21.46
C ALA A 170 6.55 -8.36 -19.95
N ALA A 171 7.70 -8.61 -19.33
CA ALA A 171 7.97 -8.35 -17.91
C ALA A 171 8.10 -6.85 -17.60
N SER A 172 8.27 -6.02 -18.62
CA SER A 172 8.34 -4.57 -18.51
C SER A 172 7.77 -3.88 -19.74
N GLU A 173 7.24 -2.67 -19.54
CA GLU A 173 6.72 -1.83 -20.63
C GLU A 173 6.86 -0.35 -20.31
N SER A 174 7.43 0.40 -21.23
CA SER A 174 7.42 1.85 -21.25
C SER A 174 6.54 2.31 -22.40
N ALA A 175 5.44 3.00 -22.10
CA ALA A 175 4.49 3.46 -23.10
C ALA A 175 4.12 4.95 -22.91
N GLU A 176 3.96 5.67 -24.02
CA GLU A 176 3.48 7.05 -24.03
C GLU A 176 2.00 7.08 -23.73
N VAL A 177 1.65 7.05 -22.46
CA VAL A 177 0.26 7.06 -21.96
C VAL A 177 0.13 7.96 -20.75
N SER A 178 -1.11 8.37 -20.43
CA SER A 178 -1.42 9.12 -19.20
C SER A 178 -1.26 8.24 -17.96
N ASP A 179 -1.17 8.88 -16.79
CA ASP A 179 -1.14 8.19 -15.49
C ASP A 179 -2.37 7.32 -15.26
N ASP A 180 -3.49 7.68 -15.85
CA ASP A 180 -4.77 7.01 -15.67
C ASP A 180 -4.98 5.82 -16.62
N HIS A 181 -3.99 5.49 -17.46
CA HIS A 181 -4.10 4.37 -18.38
C HIS A 181 -4.04 3.01 -17.67
N TYR A 182 -3.08 2.86 -16.76
CA TYR A 182 -2.91 1.62 -16.01
C TYR A 182 -3.83 1.56 -14.79
N ILE A 183 -4.06 0.34 -14.30
CA ILE A 183 -4.99 0.09 -13.19
C ILE A 183 -4.72 0.94 -11.95
N ASP A 184 -3.45 1.23 -11.63
CA ASP A 184 -3.11 2.00 -10.42
C ASP A 184 -3.53 3.46 -10.52
N GLY A 185 -3.51 4.06 -11.73
CA GLY A 185 -4.08 5.39 -11.94
C GLY A 185 -5.60 5.42 -11.76
N ILE A 186 -6.29 4.37 -12.24
CA ILE A 186 -7.74 4.21 -12.01
C ILE A 186 -8.04 4.05 -10.52
N VAL A 187 -7.25 3.25 -9.80
CA VAL A 187 -7.34 3.08 -8.34
C VAL A 187 -7.16 4.42 -7.62
N ALA A 188 -6.18 5.23 -8.05
CA ALA A 188 -5.96 6.56 -7.48
C ALA A 188 -7.17 7.50 -7.72
N ASN A 189 -7.68 7.56 -8.96
CA ASN A 189 -8.84 8.38 -9.31
C ASN A 189 -10.08 7.98 -8.51
N GLU A 190 -10.34 6.68 -8.41
CA GLU A 190 -11.48 6.18 -7.64
C GLU A 190 -11.32 6.45 -6.15
N SER A 191 -10.10 6.36 -5.62
CA SER A 191 -9.80 6.68 -4.22
C SER A 191 -10.03 8.15 -3.92
N ILE A 192 -9.64 9.05 -4.82
CA ILE A 192 -9.91 10.50 -4.73
C ILE A 192 -11.42 10.75 -4.73
N ARG A 193 -12.17 10.11 -5.64
CA ARG A 193 -13.63 10.24 -5.71
C ARG A 193 -14.28 9.78 -4.39
N VAL A 194 -13.84 8.63 -3.86
CA VAL A 194 -14.37 8.07 -2.60
C VAL A 194 -13.97 8.91 -1.39
N LEU A 195 -12.77 9.50 -1.36
CA LEU A 195 -12.38 10.46 -0.31
C LEU A 195 -13.35 11.64 -0.26
N GLY A 196 -13.74 12.18 -1.42
CA GLY A 196 -14.75 13.24 -1.49
C GLY A 196 -16.11 12.82 -0.95
N GLU A 197 -16.57 11.60 -1.26
CA GLU A 197 -17.81 11.04 -0.71
C GLU A 197 -17.74 10.85 0.82
N LEU A 198 -16.62 10.32 1.32
CA LEU A 198 -16.40 10.07 2.74
C LEU A 198 -16.29 11.38 3.52
N ALA A 199 -15.65 12.41 2.96
CA ALA A 199 -15.55 13.74 3.55
C ALA A 199 -16.92 14.42 3.74
N ALA A 200 -17.88 14.14 2.86
CA ALA A 200 -19.25 14.66 2.95
C ALA A 200 -20.06 13.99 4.08
N ASN A 201 -19.60 12.86 4.61
CA ASN A 201 -20.24 12.14 5.70
C ASN A 201 -19.71 12.62 7.05
N LYS A 202 -20.57 12.54 8.09
CA LYS A 202 -20.19 12.89 9.48
C LYS A 202 -19.45 11.76 10.21
N ASN A 203 -19.48 10.54 9.68
CA ASN A 203 -18.83 9.38 10.29
C ASN A 203 -17.34 9.35 9.93
N PRO A 204 -16.48 8.94 10.85
CA PRO A 204 -15.08 8.70 10.53
C PRO A 204 -14.97 7.55 9.52
N PHE A 205 -13.91 7.54 8.73
CA PHE A 205 -13.68 6.51 7.74
C PHE A 205 -12.35 5.76 7.93
N PHE A 206 -12.34 4.52 7.48
CA PHE A 206 -11.15 3.71 7.23
C PHE A 206 -11.12 3.40 5.74
N LEU A 207 -10.27 4.08 5.00
CA LEU A 207 -10.08 3.85 3.56
C LEU A 207 -8.77 3.12 3.32
N ALA A 208 -8.86 1.92 2.76
CA ALA A 208 -7.71 1.13 2.32
C ALA A 208 -7.54 1.27 0.79
N VAL A 209 -6.38 1.74 0.36
CA VAL A 209 -6.01 1.90 -1.05
C VAL A 209 -4.83 1.00 -1.35
N GLY A 210 -4.98 0.10 -2.33
CA GLY A 210 -3.97 -0.89 -2.68
C GLY A 210 -3.45 -0.74 -4.09
N PHE A 211 -2.21 -0.29 -4.24
CA PHE A 211 -1.51 -0.22 -5.52
C PHE A 211 -0.83 -1.54 -5.86
N ARG A 212 -0.76 -1.85 -7.16
CA ARG A 212 -0.12 -3.07 -7.67
C ARG A 212 1.32 -2.85 -8.04
N LYS A 213 1.68 -1.66 -8.56
CA LYS A 213 3.09 -1.37 -8.83
C LYS A 213 3.82 -1.10 -7.50
N PRO A 214 5.10 -1.46 -7.42
CA PRO A 214 5.98 -2.00 -8.46
C PRO A 214 5.97 -3.53 -8.67
N HIS A 215 4.91 -4.26 -8.34
CA HIS A 215 4.76 -5.69 -8.74
C HIS A 215 4.81 -5.85 -10.27
N LEU A 216 5.35 -6.97 -10.73
CA LEU A 216 5.41 -7.35 -12.16
C LEU A 216 4.03 -7.31 -12.85
N PRO A 217 3.98 -7.00 -14.17
CA PRO A 217 5.07 -6.50 -15.01
C PRO A 217 5.43 -5.07 -14.62
N PHE A 218 6.69 -4.66 -14.82
CA PHE A 218 7.14 -3.29 -14.52
C PHE A 218 6.68 -2.33 -15.60
N ASN A 219 5.42 -1.98 -15.58
CA ASN A 219 4.76 -1.11 -16.54
C ASN A 219 4.41 0.22 -15.90
N ALA A 220 4.93 1.29 -16.45
CA ALA A 220 4.65 2.67 -16.05
C ALA A 220 4.60 3.56 -17.28
N PRO A 221 3.87 4.71 -17.23
CA PRO A 221 3.96 5.72 -18.27
C PRO A 221 5.41 6.14 -18.54
N LYS A 222 5.75 6.35 -19.83
CA LYS A 222 7.11 6.61 -20.27
C LYS A 222 7.79 7.75 -19.51
N LYS A 223 7.07 8.79 -19.14
CA LYS A 223 7.61 9.93 -18.39
C LYS A 223 8.31 9.52 -17.08
N TYR A 224 7.93 8.41 -16.43
CA TYR A 224 8.61 7.91 -15.24
C TYR A 224 9.85 7.09 -15.55
N TRP A 225 9.89 6.45 -16.72
CA TRP A 225 11.11 5.82 -17.22
C TRP A 225 12.17 6.87 -17.58
N ASP A 226 11.74 7.98 -18.17
CA ASP A 226 12.61 9.08 -18.60
C ASP A 226 13.21 9.87 -17.42
N LEU A 227 12.77 9.62 -16.18
CA LEU A 227 13.42 10.16 -15.00
C LEU A 227 14.79 9.55 -14.70
N TYR A 228 15.12 8.42 -15.32
CA TYR A 228 16.30 7.63 -15.01
C TYR A 228 17.15 7.37 -16.25
N GLU A 229 18.43 7.65 -16.14
CA GLU A 229 19.40 7.22 -17.15
C GLU A 229 19.65 5.71 -16.99
N LYS A 230 19.24 4.92 -18.00
CA LYS A 230 19.28 3.45 -17.95
C LYS A 230 20.67 2.91 -17.64
N GLU A 231 21.70 3.56 -18.17
CA GLU A 231 23.10 3.17 -18.03
C GLU A 231 23.61 3.35 -16.60
N GLU A 232 23.02 4.27 -15.83
CA GLU A 232 23.36 4.54 -14.44
C GLU A 232 22.69 3.57 -13.47
N ILE A 233 21.65 2.86 -13.91
CA ILE A 233 20.98 1.85 -13.07
C ILE A 233 21.95 0.72 -12.72
N GLN A 234 22.34 0.69 -11.46
CA GLN A 234 23.27 -0.33 -10.95
C GLN A 234 22.57 -1.69 -10.86
N ILE A 235 23.26 -2.75 -11.30
CA ILE A 235 22.84 -4.13 -11.04
C ILE A 235 23.58 -4.66 -9.80
N PRO A 236 23.03 -5.64 -9.06
CA PRO A 236 23.71 -6.20 -7.90
C PRO A 236 25.12 -6.69 -8.26
N LYS A 237 26.11 -6.36 -7.41
CA LYS A 237 27.50 -6.79 -7.60
C LYS A 237 27.66 -8.30 -7.42
N HIS A 238 26.85 -8.90 -6.56
CA HIS A 238 26.87 -10.33 -6.25
C HIS A 238 25.69 -11.00 -6.95
N GLY A 239 25.99 -11.75 -8.01
CA GLY A 239 25.01 -12.53 -8.78
C GLY A 239 25.06 -14.03 -8.48
N SER A 240 25.81 -14.44 -7.46
CA SER A 240 25.90 -15.83 -7.00
C SER A 240 25.28 -15.99 -5.62
N HIS A 241 24.87 -17.22 -5.32
CA HIS A 241 24.37 -17.56 -3.99
C HIS A 241 25.47 -17.36 -2.91
N PRO A 242 25.09 -17.04 -1.70
CA PRO A 242 26.05 -16.96 -0.58
C PRO A 242 26.82 -18.26 -0.41
N VAL A 243 28.09 -18.18 -0.06
CA VAL A 243 28.90 -19.37 0.23
C VAL A 243 28.27 -20.12 1.41
N ASN A 244 28.19 -21.45 1.28
CA ASN A 244 27.52 -22.33 2.26
C ASN A 244 26.02 -22.09 2.45
N SER A 245 25.35 -21.41 1.51
CA SER A 245 23.89 -21.33 1.51
C SER A 245 23.29 -22.71 1.23
N PRO A 246 22.34 -23.19 2.02
CA PRO A 246 21.69 -24.46 1.74
C PRO A 246 20.83 -24.35 0.47
N ASP A 247 20.72 -25.43 -0.29
CA ASP A 247 20.02 -25.44 -1.60
C ASP A 247 18.57 -24.94 -1.54
N TRP A 248 17.87 -25.21 -0.45
CA TRP A 248 16.50 -24.73 -0.27
C TRP A 248 16.38 -23.21 -0.06
N ALA A 249 17.45 -22.52 0.35
CA ALA A 249 17.47 -21.05 0.51
C ALA A 249 17.68 -20.32 -0.83
N THR A 250 18.02 -21.04 -1.90
CA THR A 250 18.32 -20.51 -3.21
C THR A 250 17.25 -20.84 -4.25
N ARG A 251 16.00 -20.81 -3.82
CA ARG A 251 14.87 -21.18 -4.69
C ARG A 251 14.71 -20.16 -5.80
N SER A 252 14.58 -20.65 -7.03
CA SER A 252 14.19 -19.84 -8.19
C SER A 252 12.80 -19.23 -7.96
N TRP A 253 12.67 -17.93 -8.22
CA TRP A 253 11.38 -17.25 -8.21
C TRP A 253 10.71 -17.42 -9.56
N SER A 254 9.81 -18.38 -9.66
CA SER A 254 9.15 -18.78 -10.91
C SER A 254 8.21 -17.73 -11.51
N GLU A 255 7.94 -16.62 -10.84
CA GLU A 255 7.02 -15.62 -11.36
C GLU A 255 7.57 -14.89 -12.58
N LEU A 256 8.84 -14.45 -12.52
CA LEU A 256 9.51 -13.77 -13.62
C LEU A 256 9.62 -14.68 -14.86
N GLU A 257 9.92 -15.96 -14.67
CA GLU A 257 10.03 -16.97 -15.74
C GLU A 257 8.74 -17.13 -16.56
N GLY A 258 7.59 -16.75 -16.00
CA GLY A 258 6.30 -16.79 -16.71
C GLY A 258 6.09 -15.68 -17.73
N TYR A 259 6.99 -14.70 -17.84
CA TYR A 259 6.86 -13.59 -18.80
C TYR A 259 7.52 -13.93 -20.13
N THR A 260 6.90 -13.51 -21.25
CA THR A 260 7.26 -13.96 -22.60
C THR A 260 8.62 -13.50 -23.09
N ASP A 261 9.18 -12.48 -22.51
CA ASP A 261 10.49 -11.89 -22.82
C ASP A 261 11.59 -12.30 -21.83
N ILE A 262 11.31 -13.32 -20.99
CA ILE A 262 12.26 -13.92 -20.06
C ILE A 262 12.58 -15.33 -20.55
N PRO A 263 13.87 -15.74 -20.59
CA PRO A 263 14.26 -17.10 -20.94
C PRO A 263 13.64 -18.16 -20.00
N VAL A 264 13.30 -19.32 -20.55
CA VAL A 264 12.66 -20.42 -19.81
C VAL A 264 13.53 -20.94 -18.64
N ASP A 265 14.85 -20.83 -18.77
CA ASP A 265 15.80 -21.20 -17.70
C ASP A 265 16.00 -20.09 -16.65
N GLY A 266 15.24 -19.00 -16.74
CA GLY A 266 15.30 -17.86 -15.84
C GLY A 266 16.59 -17.03 -15.91
N LYS A 267 17.56 -17.42 -16.75
CA LYS A 267 18.83 -16.73 -16.86
C LYS A 267 18.70 -15.47 -17.70
N ILE A 268 18.73 -14.34 -17.05
CA ILE A 268 18.66 -13.03 -17.70
C ILE A 268 20.06 -12.44 -17.92
N THR A 269 20.23 -11.73 -19.03
CA THR A 269 21.45 -10.96 -19.30
C THR A 269 21.56 -9.74 -18.37
N LYS A 270 22.79 -9.22 -18.21
CA LYS A 270 23.00 -7.96 -17.48
C LYS A 270 22.16 -6.80 -18.05
N ALA A 271 22.00 -6.75 -19.37
CA ALA A 271 21.16 -5.74 -20.03
C ALA A 271 19.68 -5.89 -19.64
N LYS A 272 19.16 -7.14 -19.59
CA LYS A 272 17.79 -7.42 -19.17
C LYS A 272 17.58 -7.14 -17.68
N ALA A 273 18.53 -7.51 -16.84
CA ALA A 273 18.49 -7.19 -15.41
C ALA A 273 18.43 -5.67 -15.15
N ARG A 274 19.21 -4.89 -15.91
CA ARG A 274 19.20 -3.43 -15.86
C ARG A 274 17.86 -2.86 -16.34
N GLU A 275 17.29 -3.39 -17.41
CA GLU A 275 15.97 -3.00 -17.92
C GLU A 275 14.87 -3.24 -16.86
N LEU A 276 14.86 -4.42 -16.23
CA LEU A 276 13.89 -4.75 -15.20
C LEU A 276 14.01 -3.83 -13.98
N ARG A 277 15.24 -3.56 -13.52
CA ARG A 277 15.46 -2.60 -12.43
C ARG A 277 15.07 -1.17 -12.79
N HIS A 278 15.33 -0.74 -14.03
CA HIS A 278 14.86 0.54 -14.53
C HIS A 278 13.34 0.62 -14.46
N GLY A 279 12.64 -0.41 -14.97
CA GLY A 279 11.19 -0.51 -14.89
C GLY A 279 10.65 -0.54 -13.45
N TYR A 280 11.37 -1.17 -12.53
CA TYR A 280 11.01 -1.15 -11.12
C TYR A 280 11.04 0.27 -10.54
N TYR A 281 12.14 1.02 -10.75
CA TYR A 281 12.24 2.42 -10.30
C TYR A 281 11.22 3.33 -10.99
N ALA A 282 10.96 3.14 -12.28
CA ALA A 282 9.90 3.86 -12.98
C ALA A 282 8.53 3.61 -12.35
N CYS A 283 8.23 2.37 -11.98
CA CYS A 283 7.00 2.03 -11.24
C CYS A 283 6.96 2.67 -9.85
N VAL A 284 8.09 2.73 -9.15
CA VAL A 284 8.17 3.39 -7.82
C VAL A 284 7.86 4.88 -7.94
N SER A 285 8.46 5.59 -8.91
CA SER A 285 8.14 7.01 -9.14
C SER A 285 6.70 7.23 -9.61
N TYR A 286 6.14 6.30 -10.38
CA TYR A 286 4.73 6.35 -10.76
C TYR A 286 3.81 6.23 -9.52
N ILE A 287 4.09 5.31 -8.61
CA ILE A 287 3.33 5.19 -7.36
C ILE A 287 3.53 6.40 -6.45
N ASP A 288 4.74 6.97 -6.40
CA ASP A 288 4.99 8.21 -5.67
C ASP A 288 4.05 9.34 -6.11
N GLU A 289 3.87 9.52 -7.42
CA GLU A 289 2.92 10.49 -7.96
C GLU A 289 1.48 10.19 -7.55
N LEU A 290 1.04 8.92 -7.65
CA LEU A 290 -0.32 8.55 -7.27
C LEU A 290 -0.58 8.73 -5.77
N VAL A 291 0.40 8.43 -4.93
CA VAL A 291 0.35 8.73 -3.48
C VAL A 291 0.27 10.24 -3.25
N GLY A 292 1.09 11.02 -3.97
CA GLY A 292 1.04 12.48 -3.92
C GLY A 292 -0.35 13.04 -4.20
N ARG A 293 -1.05 12.48 -5.19
CA ARG A 293 -2.42 12.88 -5.54
C ARG A 293 -3.43 12.58 -4.42
N LEU A 294 -3.29 11.44 -3.73
CA LEU A 294 -4.14 11.12 -2.57
C LEU A 294 -3.91 12.08 -1.40
N ILE A 295 -2.65 12.41 -1.12
CA ILE A 295 -2.29 13.36 -0.06
C ILE A 295 -2.81 14.76 -0.39
N ALA A 296 -2.63 15.22 -1.63
CA ALA A 296 -3.15 16.50 -2.08
C ALA A 296 -4.68 16.58 -1.96
N GLU A 297 -5.39 15.47 -2.18
CA GLU A 297 -6.84 15.43 -2.00
C GLU A 297 -7.23 15.52 -0.51
N LEU A 298 -6.50 14.90 0.42
CA LEU A 298 -6.72 15.09 1.85
C LEU A 298 -6.53 16.56 2.25
N GLU A 299 -5.47 17.20 1.74
CA GLU A 299 -5.19 18.62 1.97
C GLU A 299 -6.31 19.51 1.40
N ARG A 300 -6.75 19.25 0.16
CA ARG A 300 -7.87 19.98 -0.48
C ARG A 300 -9.17 19.87 0.31
N LEU A 301 -9.43 18.71 0.89
CA LEU A 301 -10.62 18.43 1.71
C LEU A 301 -10.46 18.90 3.17
N LYS A 302 -9.27 19.43 3.56
CA LYS A 302 -8.93 19.84 4.94
C LYS A 302 -9.09 18.69 5.94
N LEU A 303 -8.67 17.49 5.55
CA LEU A 303 -8.74 16.28 6.36
C LEU A 303 -7.38 15.86 6.91
N GLU A 304 -6.27 16.45 6.47
CA GLU A 304 -4.91 16.04 6.81
C GLU A 304 -4.64 16.06 8.32
N ASP A 305 -5.17 17.02 9.05
CA ASP A 305 -4.97 17.16 10.51
C ASP A 305 -5.80 16.15 11.32
N ASN A 306 -6.84 15.54 10.73
CA ASN A 306 -7.70 14.55 11.37
C ASN A 306 -7.67 13.20 10.64
N THR A 307 -6.59 12.88 9.94
CA THR A 307 -6.44 11.60 9.23
C THR A 307 -5.07 10.98 9.53
N ILE A 308 -5.10 9.77 10.07
CA ILE A 308 -3.89 8.93 10.17
C ILE A 308 -3.62 8.34 8.79
N VAL A 309 -2.48 8.68 8.21
CA VAL A 309 -2.04 8.09 6.93
C VAL A 309 -0.95 7.06 7.20
N LEU A 310 -1.19 5.82 6.79
CA LEU A 310 -0.24 4.71 6.85
C LEU A 310 0.11 4.27 5.43
N LEU A 311 1.40 4.32 5.08
CA LEU A 311 1.92 3.77 3.82
C LEU A 311 2.90 2.64 4.13
N TYR A 312 2.75 1.49 3.45
CA TYR A 312 3.64 0.34 3.62
C TYR A 312 3.73 -0.50 2.34
N GLY A 313 4.89 -1.17 2.16
CA GLY A 313 5.04 -2.27 1.23
C GLY A 313 4.64 -3.59 1.91
N ASP A 314 3.94 -4.48 1.21
CA ASP A 314 3.52 -5.77 1.80
C ASP A 314 4.69 -6.74 2.00
N HIS A 315 5.67 -6.69 1.12
CA HIS A 315 6.99 -7.33 1.22
C HIS A 315 7.99 -6.57 0.35
N GLY A 316 8.72 -7.18 -0.54
CA GLY A 316 9.59 -6.53 -1.50
C GLY A 316 9.78 -7.44 -2.70
N PHE A 317 10.52 -6.98 -3.68
CA PHE A 317 10.92 -7.75 -4.86
C PHE A 317 12.45 -7.89 -4.89
N HIS A 318 12.95 -9.12 -5.17
CA HIS A 318 14.39 -9.45 -5.21
C HIS A 318 14.81 -9.95 -6.59
#